data_022a1b4c334c953cb18910a13f89c03c
#
_entry.id   022a1b4c334c953cb18910a13f89c03c
#
_cell.length_a   1.000
_cell.length_b   1.000
_cell.length_c   1.000
_cell.angle_alpha   90.00
_cell.angle_beta   90.00
_cell.angle_gamma   90.00
#
_symmetry.space_group_name_H-M   'P 1'
#
loop_
_entity.id
_entity.type
_entity.pdbx_description
1 polymer ?
#
loop_
_entity_poly.entity_id
_entity_poly.type
_entity_poly.pdbx_seq_one_letter_code
_entity_poly.pdbx_strand_id
1 'polypeptide(L)'
;MSETKRIKTALVSVYHKEGLDEIITKLHEEGVEFLSTGGTRQFIESLGYPCKAVEDLTSYPSILGGRVKTLHPKIFGGILCRRGLEQDIQQIEKYEIPEIDLVIVDLYPFEATVASGADEAAIIEKIDIGGISLIRAAAKNYNDVVIVASQAQYKPLLDMLMEHGANSSLEERRWMAKEAFAVSSHYDSAIFNYFDAEEGSAFRQSANDQKMLRYGENPHQKGFFYGNLEAMFDQIHGKEI
;
A
#
# COMPACT_ATOMS: atom_id res chain seq x y z
N MET A 1 4.11 -8.88 25.93
CA MET A 1 4.31 -9.76 24.77
C MET A 1 3.67 -9.04 23.59
N SER A 2 4.40 -8.78 22.51
CA SER A 2 3.81 -8.18 21.31
C SER A 2 2.78 -9.14 20.74
N GLU A 3 1.58 -8.68 20.49
CA GLU A 3 0.50 -9.50 19.95
C GLU A 3 0.82 -9.89 18.51
N THR A 4 1.27 -11.13 18.31
CA THR A 4 1.58 -11.70 17.00
C THR A 4 0.29 -12.13 16.31
N LYS A 5 0.13 -11.78 15.03
CA LYS A 5 -1.00 -12.18 14.17
C LYS A 5 -0.49 -13.01 13.00
N ARG A 6 -1.19 -14.12 12.72
CA ARG A 6 -0.90 -14.95 11.55
C ARG A 6 -1.67 -14.44 10.33
N ILE A 7 -0.97 -14.36 9.22
CA ILE A 7 -1.54 -14.07 7.90
C ILE A 7 -2.09 -15.39 7.33
N LYS A 8 -3.38 -15.45 7.06
CA LYS A 8 -4.06 -16.60 6.44
C LYS A 8 -4.57 -16.25 5.05
N THR A 9 -5.03 -15.01 4.86
CA THR A 9 -5.61 -14.52 3.60
C THR A 9 -4.95 -13.22 3.19
N ALA A 10 -4.46 -13.15 1.96
CA ALA A 10 -3.87 -11.97 1.35
C ALA A 10 -4.72 -11.47 0.19
N LEU A 11 -5.15 -10.21 0.24
CA LEU A 11 -5.69 -9.48 -0.90
C LEU A 11 -4.55 -8.79 -1.64
N VAL A 12 -4.33 -9.16 -2.89
CA VAL A 12 -3.26 -8.61 -3.73
C VAL A 12 -3.87 -7.90 -4.94
N SER A 13 -3.60 -6.60 -5.07
CA SER A 13 -4.09 -5.79 -6.19
C SER A 13 -3.04 -4.74 -6.57
N VAL A 14 -2.14 -5.07 -7.49
CA VAL A 14 -1.01 -4.23 -7.85
C VAL A 14 -0.99 -3.92 -9.35
N TYR A 15 -0.51 -2.74 -9.69
CA TYR A 15 -0.26 -2.33 -11.07
C TYR A 15 1.06 -2.93 -11.58
N HIS A 16 2.16 -2.74 -10.84
CA HIS A 16 3.48 -3.29 -11.13
C HIS A 16 3.64 -4.69 -10.53
N LYS A 17 4.32 -5.59 -11.25
CA LYS A 17 4.48 -7.00 -10.85
C LYS A 17 5.92 -7.36 -10.46
N GLU A 18 6.86 -6.44 -10.69
CA GLU A 18 8.29 -6.64 -10.43
C GLU A 18 8.52 -6.91 -8.94
N GLY A 19 9.17 -8.03 -8.63
CA GLY A 19 9.47 -8.46 -7.26
C GLY A 19 8.28 -9.03 -6.48
N LEU A 20 7.09 -9.13 -7.10
CA LEU A 20 5.92 -9.73 -6.46
C LEU A 20 5.99 -11.26 -6.41
N ASP A 21 6.64 -11.88 -7.38
CA ASP A 21 6.76 -13.34 -7.51
C ASP A 21 7.40 -14.00 -6.29
N GLU A 22 8.46 -13.43 -5.75
CA GLU A 22 9.14 -13.92 -4.54
C GLU A 22 8.22 -13.85 -3.31
N ILE A 23 7.48 -12.74 -3.17
CA ILE A 23 6.50 -12.56 -2.08
C ILE A 23 5.38 -13.58 -2.17
N ILE A 24 4.79 -13.76 -3.36
CA ILE A 24 3.69 -14.70 -3.58
C ILE A 24 4.16 -16.13 -3.31
N THR A 25 5.35 -16.49 -3.79
CA THR A 25 5.94 -17.81 -3.53
C THR A 25 6.10 -18.04 -2.03
N LYS A 26 6.69 -17.09 -1.30
CA LYS A 26 6.90 -17.22 0.14
C LYS A 26 5.59 -17.30 0.93
N LEU A 27 4.61 -16.48 0.60
CA LEU A 27 3.28 -16.53 1.21
C LEU A 27 2.58 -17.87 0.94
N HIS A 28 2.71 -18.40 -0.28
CA HIS A 28 2.14 -19.72 -0.61
C HIS A 28 2.78 -20.86 0.18
N GLU A 29 4.12 -20.86 0.31
CA GLU A 29 4.85 -21.84 1.15
C GLU A 29 4.36 -21.84 2.61
N GLU A 30 3.94 -20.67 3.11
CA GLU A 30 3.39 -20.50 4.45
C GLU A 30 1.89 -20.83 4.54
N GLY A 31 1.27 -21.26 3.43
CA GLY A 31 -0.15 -21.66 3.37
C GLY A 31 -1.14 -20.52 3.33
N VAL A 32 -0.72 -19.33 2.86
CA VAL A 32 -1.60 -18.15 2.73
C VAL A 32 -2.49 -18.31 1.48
N GLU A 33 -3.79 -18.07 1.63
CA GLU A 33 -4.75 -18.01 0.53
C GLU A 33 -4.72 -16.65 -0.16
N PHE A 34 -4.82 -16.64 -1.51
CA PHE A 34 -4.83 -15.41 -2.29
C PHE A 34 -6.22 -15.04 -2.74
N LEU A 35 -6.52 -13.73 -2.62
CA LEU A 35 -7.69 -13.06 -3.18
C LEU A 35 -7.21 -11.94 -4.08
N SER A 36 -7.67 -11.86 -5.33
CA SER A 36 -7.19 -10.86 -6.28
C SER A 36 -8.19 -10.55 -7.38
N THR A 37 -7.89 -9.56 -8.21
CA THR A 37 -8.67 -9.16 -9.38
C THR A 37 -7.81 -9.08 -10.63
N GLY A 38 -8.43 -9.24 -11.80
CA GLY A 38 -7.87 -8.91 -13.12
C GLY A 38 -6.46 -9.45 -13.35
N GLY A 39 -5.55 -8.58 -13.81
CA GLY A 39 -4.19 -8.96 -14.20
C GLY A 39 -3.31 -9.46 -13.05
N THR A 40 -3.56 -9.05 -11.80
CA THR A 40 -2.81 -9.55 -10.65
C THR A 40 -3.20 -11.01 -10.35
N ARG A 41 -4.48 -11.37 -10.47
CA ARG A 41 -4.92 -12.75 -10.36
C ARG A 41 -4.25 -13.63 -11.42
N GLN A 42 -4.28 -13.21 -12.69
CA GLN A 42 -3.63 -13.93 -13.79
C GLN A 42 -2.11 -14.12 -13.54
N PHE A 43 -1.46 -13.11 -12.97
CA PHE A 43 -0.05 -13.21 -12.60
C PHE A 43 0.18 -14.29 -11.53
N ILE A 44 -0.59 -14.32 -10.45
CA ILE A 44 -0.49 -15.33 -9.39
C ILE A 44 -0.75 -16.74 -9.96
N GLU A 45 -1.79 -16.90 -10.78
CA GLU A 45 -2.12 -18.17 -11.43
C GLU A 45 -1.02 -18.62 -12.41
N SER A 46 -0.34 -17.69 -13.10
CA SER A 46 0.79 -18.00 -13.99
C SER A 46 2.04 -18.53 -13.25
N LEU A 47 2.18 -18.20 -11.96
CA LEU A 47 3.20 -18.77 -11.08
C LEU A 47 2.82 -20.19 -10.59
N GLY A 48 1.63 -20.69 -10.93
CA GLY A 48 1.14 -22.01 -10.54
C GLY A 48 0.39 -22.03 -9.21
N TYR A 49 0.04 -20.86 -8.65
CA TYR A 49 -0.62 -20.78 -7.35
C TYR A 49 -2.12 -20.47 -7.48
N PRO A 50 -3.00 -21.13 -6.68
CA PRO A 50 -4.43 -20.87 -6.72
C PRO A 50 -4.73 -19.46 -6.20
N CYS A 51 -5.67 -18.77 -6.86
CA CYS A 51 -6.08 -17.42 -6.49
C CYS A 51 -7.59 -17.26 -6.66
N LYS A 52 -8.31 -16.94 -5.57
CA LYS A 52 -9.74 -16.66 -5.60
C LYS A 52 -10.00 -15.29 -6.26
N ALA A 53 -11.01 -15.20 -7.11
CA ALA A 53 -11.41 -13.91 -7.64
C ALA A 53 -12.21 -13.12 -6.60
N VAL A 54 -11.99 -11.80 -6.55
CA VAL A 54 -12.81 -10.90 -5.74
C VAL A 54 -14.26 -10.94 -6.17
N GLU A 55 -14.50 -11.07 -7.47
CA GLU A 55 -15.84 -11.19 -8.08
C GLU A 55 -16.60 -12.42 -7.57
N ASP A 56 -15.92 -13.56 -7.34
CA ASP A 56 -16.52 -14.77 -6.76
C ASP A 56 -16.93 -14.55 -5.29
N LEU A 57 -16.10 -13.86 -4.53
CA LEU A 57 -16.39 -13.54 -3.12
C LEU A 57 -17.54 -12.53 -2.98
N THR A 58 -17.55 -11.51 -3.81
CA THR A 58 -18.54 -10.43 -3.74
C THR A 58 -19.85 -10.79 -4.43
N SER A 59 -19.84 -11.81 -5.30
CA SER A 59 -20.94 -12.14 -6.22
C SER A 59 -21.35 -10.95 -7.09
N TYR A 60 -20.40 -10.04 -7.35
CA TYR A 60 -20.61 -8.81 -8.11
C TYR A 60 -19.54 -8.66 -9.19
N PRO A 61 -19.94 -8.42 -10.45
CA PRO A 61 -18.99 -8.28 -11.54
C PRO A 61 -18.16 -6.99 -11.41
N SER A 62 -16.98 -6.99 -12.03
CA SER A 62 -16.25 -5.76 -12.27
C SER A 62 -16.99 -4.90 -13.29
N ILE A 63 -17.38 -3.70 -12.92
CA ILE A 63 -18.20 -2.79 -13.75
C ILE A 63 -17.49 -1.47 -14.00
N LEU A 64 -18.04 -0.64 -14.88
CA LEU A 64 -17.54 0.69 -15.23
C LEU A 64 -16.06 0.66 -15.67
N GLY A 65 -15.71 -0.30 -16.54
CA GLY A 65 -14.34 -0.46 -17.00
C GLY A 65 -13.32 -0.88 -15.91
N GLY A 66 -13.81 -1.47 -14.81
CA GLY A 66 -12.97 -1.90 -13.68
C GLY A 66 -12.80 -0.86 -12.56
N ARG A 67 -13.45 0.30 -12.68
CA ARG A 67 -13.41 1.33 -11.63
C ARG A 67 -14.10 0.89 -10.33
N VAL A 68 -15.06 -0.07 -10.43
CA VAL A 68 -15.75 -0.66 -9.28
C VAL A 68 -15.60 -2.17 -9.32
N LYS A 69 -14.80 -2.71 -8.41
CA LYS A 69 -14.56 -4.16 -8.25
C LYS A 69 -14.24 -4.54 -6.81
N THR A 70 -13.40 -3.80 -6.10
CA THR A 70 -13.01 -4.04 -4.71
C THR A 70 -13.79 -3.20 -3.70
N LEU A 71 -14.52 -2.17 -4.15
CA LEU A 71 -15.35 -1.31 -3.30
C LEU A 71 -16.64 -2.03 -2.91
N HIS A 72 -16.52 -3.02 -2.05
CA HIS A 72 -17.62 -3.88 -1.64
C HIS A 72 -17.56 -4.19 -0.14
N PRO A 73 -18.73 -4.26 0.57
CA PRO A 73 -18.77 -4.54 2.02
C PRO A 73 -18.05 -5.82 2.43
N LYS A 74 -18.05 -6.88 1.63
CA LYS A 74 -17.33 -8.12 1.94
C LYS A 74 -15.81 -7.93 1.94
N ILE A 75 -15.27 -7.07 1.10
CA ILE A 75 -13.84 -6.75 1.07
C ILE A 75 -13.47 -5.85 2.26
N PHE A 76 -14.16 -4.72 2.38
CA PHE A 76 -13.88 -3.75 3.45
C PHE A 76 -14.22 -4.29 4.83
N GLY A 77 -15.26 -5.11 4.96
CA GLY A 77 -15.59 -5.81 6.20
C GLY A 77 -14.49 -6.77 6.65
N GLY A 78 -13.93 -7.56 5.71
CA GLY A 78 -12.82 -8.46 6.00
C GLY A 78 -11.53 -7.74 6.44
N ILE A 79 -11.28 -6.53 5.90
CA ILE A 79 -10.14 -5.69 6.27
C ILE A 79 -10.39 -4.95 7.60
N LEU A 80 -11.59 -4.39 7.81
CA LEU A 80 -11.88 -3.47 8.91
C LEU A 80 -12.42 -4.16 10.18
N CYS A 81 -12.71 -5.46 10.13
CA CYS A 81 -13.16 -6.23 11.29
C CYS A 81 -12.13 -6.15 12.41
N ARG A 82 -12.58 -5.72 13.59
CA ARG A 82 -11.80 -5.72 14.84
C ARG A 82 -11.90 -7.11 15.45
N ARG A 83 -10.86 -7.93 15.29
CA ARG A 83 -10.89 -9.36 15.63
C ARG A 83 -10.96 -9.66 17.14
N GLY A 84 -10.72 -8.67 17.97
CA GLY A 84 -10.92 -8.73 19.42
C GLY A 84 -12.33 -8.32 19.86
N LEU A 85 -13.22 -7.95 18.95
CA LEU A 85 -14.56 -7.47 19.29
C LEU A 85 -15.65 -8.47 18.84
N GLU A 86 -16.29 -9.11 19.81
CA GLU A 86 -17.30 -10.14 19.60
C GLU A 86 -18.41 -9.71 18.62
N GLN A 87 -18.86 -8.46 18.73
CA GLN A 87 -19.89 -7.90 17.87
C GLN A 87 -19.46 -7.86 16.39
N ASP A 88 -18.19 -7.55 16.10
CA ASP A 88 -17.66 -7.53 14.73
C ASP A 88 -17.56 -8.97 14.18
N ILE A 89 -17.10 -9.91 15.01
CA ILE A 89 -17.03 -11.34 14.64
C ILE A 89 -18.41 -11.88 14.27
N GLN A 90 -19.43 -11.65 15.09
CA GLN A 90 -20.81 -12.08 14.80
C GLN A 90 -21.35 -11.48 13.49
N GLN A 91 -20.93 -10.25 13.13
CA GLN A 91 -21.35 -9.62 11.90
C GLN A 91 -20.66 -10.24 10.68
N ILE A 92 -19.35 -10.46 10.73
CA ILE A 92 -18.65 -11.08 9.59
C ILE A 92 -19.10 -12.52 9.36
N GLU A 93 -19.38 -13.28 10.42
CA GLU A 93 -19.98 -14.62 10.32
C GLU A 93 -21.38 -14.57 9.67
N LYS A 94 -22.25 -13.69 10.18
CA LYS A 94 -23.63 -13.52 9.67
C LYS A 94 -23.67 -13.18 8.18
N TYR A 95 -22.74 -12.36 7.70
CA TYR A 95 -22.72 -11.88 6.32
C TYR A 95 -21.71 -12.65 5.42
N GLU A 96 -21.15 -13.75 5.95
CA GLU A 96 -20.17 -14.59 5.25
C GLU A 96 -19.00 -13.76 4.69
N ILE A 97 -18.40 -12.94 5.54
CA ILE A 97 -17.26 -12.06 5.21
C ILE A 97 -15.98 -12.75 5.67
N PRO A 98 -15.05 -13.12 4.78
CA PRO A 98 -13.76 -13.70 5.19
C PRO A 98 -12.87 -12.61 5.79
N GLU A 99 -12.07 -12.98 6.79
CA GLU A 99 -11.00 -12.13 7.28
C GLU A 99 -9.91 -11.96 6.19
N ILE A 100 -9.40 -10.74 6.06
CA ILE A 100 -8.27 -10.40 5.18
C ILE A 100 -7.15 -9.90 6.08
N ASP A 101 -6.03 -10.64 6.11
CA ASP A 101 -4.93 -10.42 7.06
C ASP A 101 -3.80 -9.59 6.48
N LEU A 102 -3.64 -9.64 5.16
CA LEU A 102 -2.62 -8.91 4.41
C LEU A 102 -3.28 -8.24 3.20
N VAL A 103 -2.93 -6.98 2.98
CA VAL A 103 -3.32 -6.23 1.78
C VAL A 103 -2.04 -5.75 1.09
N ILE A 104 -1.83 -6.16 -0.16
CA ILE A 104 -0.73 -5.69 -1.01
C ILE A 104 -1.34 -4.91 -2.17
N VAL A 105 -1.07 -3.61 -2.20
CA VAL A 105 -1.61 -2.68 -3.21
C VAL A 105 -0.50 -1.73 -3.63
N ASP A 106 -0.34 -1.51 -4.93
CA ASP A 106 0.32 -0.32 -5.43
C ASP A 106 -0.65 0.51 -6.26
N LEU A 107 -0.44 1.83 -6.24
CA LEU A 107 -1.32 2.77 -6.92
C LEU A 107 -0.96 2.89 -8.40
N TYR A 108 -1.90 3.34 -9.21
CA TYR A 108 -1.62 3.73 -10.59
C TYR A 108 -0.59 4.86 -10.64
N PRO A 109 0.30 4.87 -11.67
CA PRO A 109 1.41 5.82 -11.78
C PRO A 109 0.93 7.22 -12.21
N PHE A 110 0.17 7.91 -11.34
CA PHE A 110 -0.39 9.23 -11.61
C PHE A 110 0.69 10.26 -11.96
N GLU A 111 1.70 10.42 -11.10
CA GLU A 111 2.76 11.41 -11.29
C GLU A 111 3.59 11.14 -12.56
N ALA A 112 3.90 9.85 -12.83
CA ALA A 112 4.62 9.48 -14.06
C ALA A 112 3.77 9.77 -15.31
N THR A 113 2.44 9.62 -15.22
CA THR A 113 1.53 9.96 -16.32
C THR A 113 1.47 11.47 -16.55
N VAL A 114 1.40 12.27 -15.49
CA VAL A 114 1.51 13.75 -15.58
C VAL A 114 2.85 14.15 -16.21
N ALA A 115 3.95 13.60 -15.71
CA ALA A 115 5.30 13.92 -16.18
C ALA A 115 5.54 13.51 -17.65
N SER A 116 4.80 12.51 -18.17
CA SER A 116 4.88 12.12 -19.58
C SER A 116 4.23 13.10 -20.56
N GLY A 117 3.51 14.11 -20.07
CA GLY A 117 2.75 15.04 -20.88
C GLY A 117 1.50 14.41 -21.53
N ALA A 118 0.94 13.36 -20.92
CA ALA A 118 -0.30 12.74 -21.38
C ALA A 118 -1.47 13.77 -21.36
N ASP A 119 -2.53 13.48 -22.12
CA ASP A 119 -3.73 14.32 -22.10
C ASP A 119 -4.46 14.21 -20.75
N GLU A 120 -5.30 15.20 -20.47
CA GLU A 120 -6.03 15.31 -19.21
C GLU A 120 -6.88 14.05 -18.93
N ALA A 121 -7.55 13.50 -19.95
CA ALA A 121 -8.40 12.33 -19.79
C ALA A 121 -7.57 11.10 -19.33
N ALA A 122 -6.37 10.89 -19.90
CA ALA A 122 -5.46 9.83 -19.52
C ALA A 122 -4.90 10.04 -18.09
N ILE A 123 -4.62 11.27 -17.70
CA ILE A 123 -4.15 11.64 -16.35
C ILE A 123 -5.26 11.34 -15.32
N ILE A 124 -6.48 11.82 -15.57
CA ILE A 124 -7.63 11.62 -14.66
C ILE A 124 -7.94 10.11 -14.48
N GLU A 125 -7.80 9.30 -15.54
CA GLU A 125 -8.00 7.85 -15.46
C GLU A 125 -6.97 7.15 -14.54
N LYS A 126 -5.84 7.81 -14.23
CA LYS A 126 -4.85 7.30 -13.28
C LYS A 126 -5.10 7.70 -11.83
N ILE A 127 -6.18 8.41 -11.54
CA ILE A 127 -6.58 8.66 -10.14
C ILE A 127 -7.19 7.36 -9.60
N ASP A 128 -6.44 6.69 -8.72
CA ASP A 128 -6.85 5.41 -8.13
C ASP A 128 -7.85 5.64 -6.99
N ILE A 129 -9.04 5.07 -7.14
CA ILE A 129 -10.10 5.12 -6.11
C ILE A 129 -10.08 3.87 -5.24
N GLY A 130 -9.97 2.70 -5.87
CA GLY A 130 -10.05 1.41 -5.18
C GLY A 130 -8.82 1.11 -4.35
N GLY A 131 -7.63 1.26 -4.95
CA GLY A 131 -6.35 1.00 -4.30
C GLY A 131 -6.11 1.90 -3.09
N ILE A 132 -6.30 3.22 -3.24
CA ILE A 132 -6.14 4.16 -2.12
C ILE A 132 -7.10 3.86 -0.97
N SER A 133 -8.34 3.44 -1.28
CA SER A 133 -9.32 3.07 -0.27
C SER A 133 -8.91 1.81 0.51
N LEU A 134 -8.37 0.80 -0.18
CA LEU A 134 -7.83 -0.43 0.44
C LEU A 134 -6.64 -0.12 1.34
N ILE A 135 -5.71 0.71 0.88
CA ILE A 135 -4.53 1.17 1.65
C ILE A 135 -4.97 1.80 2.96
N ARG A 136 -5.90 2.75 2.90
CA ARG A 136 -6.39 3.47 4.09
C ARG A 136 -7.17 2.57 5.04
N ALA A 137 -7.98 1.64 4.51
CA ALA A 137 -8.73 0.70 5.33
C ALA A 137 -7.81 -0.24 6.11
N ALA A 138 -6.83 -0.86 5.43
CA ALA A 138 -5.89 -1.76 6.06
C ALA A 138 -4.97 -1.04 7.06
N ALA A 139 -4.45 0.14 6.70
CA ALA A 139 -3.65 0.97 7.61
C ALA A 139 -4.43 1.38 8.87
N LYS A 140 -5.72 1.70 8.75
CA LYS A 140 -6.59 2.00 9.90
C LYS A 140 -6.70 0.80 10.85
N ASN A 141 -6.77 -0.42 10.32
CA ASN A 141 -6.91 -1.64 11.12
C ASN A 141 -5.57 -2.37 11.35
N TYR A 142 -4.47 -1.64 11.47
CA TYR A 142 -3.14 -2.22 11.67
C TYR A 142 -3.01 -3.13 12.91
N ASN A 143 -3.94 -3.05 13.85
CA ASN A 143 -3.98 -3.99 14.97
C ASN A 143 -4.17 -5.44 14.49
N ASP A 144 -4.85 -5.66 13.38
CA ASP A 144 -5.22 -6.98 12.86
C ASP A 144 -4.69 -7.27 11.46
N VAL A 145 -4.31 -6.23 10.67
CA VAL A 145 -4.00 -6.35 9.24
C VAL A 145 -2.63 -5.78 8.91
N VAL A 146 -1.87 -6.48 8.09
CA VAL A 146 -0.64 -5.99 7.44
C VAL A 146 -1.02 -5.25 6.16
N ILE A 147 -0.43 -4.09 5.92
CA ILE A 147 -0.58 -3.32 4.67
C ILE A 147 0.77 -3.09 4.00
N VAL A 148 0.85 -3.41 2.73
CA VAL A 148 1.96 -3.10 1.83
C VAL A 148 1.41 -2.20 0.73
N ALA A 149 1.79 -0.92 0.75
CA ALA A 149 1.21 0.12 -0.07
C ALA A 149 2.09 0.54 -1.27
N SER A 150 3.29 -0.02 -1.36
CA SER A 150 4.22 0.24 -2.47
C SER A 150 5.29 -0.86 -2.57
N GLN A 151 5.96 -0.94 -3.72
CA GLN A 151 7.10 -1.85 -3.93
C GLN A 151 8.27 -1.61 -2.95
N ALA A 152 8.44 -0.38 -2.45
CA ALA A 152 9.48 -0.08 -1.46
C ALA A 152 9.34 -0.90 -0.16
N GLN A 153 8.14 -1.42 0.11
CA GLN A 153 7.85 -2.25 1.30
C GLN A 153 7.96 -3.76 1.02
N TYR A 154 8.28 -4.18 -0.20
CA TYR A 154 8.42 -5.60 -0.55
C TYR A 154 9.56 -6.27 0.21
N LYS A 155 10.74 -5.61 0.26
CA LYS A 155 11.85 -6.14 1.04
C LYS A 155 11.54 -6.25 2.53
N PRO A 156 11.03 -5.23 3.23
CA PRO A 156 10.57 -5.36 4.62
C PRO A 156 9.56 -6.49 4.84
N LEU A 157 8.62 -6.69 3.91
CA LEU A 157 7.66 -7.81 4.00
C LEU A 157 8.38 -9.16 3.87
N LEU A 158 9.29 -9.31 2.91
CA LEU A 158 10.06 -10.54 2.72
C LEU A 158 10.94 -10.84 3.95
N ASP A 159 11.62 -9.84 4.49
CA ASP A 159 12.43 -9.98 5.70
C ASP A 159 11.57 -10.50 6.87
N MET A 160 10.37 -9.95 7.08
CA MET A 160 9.40 -10.40 8.06
C MET A 160 8.97 -11.86 7.81
N LEU A 161 8.64 -12.22 6.56
CA LEU A 161 8.23 -13.58 6.20
C LEU A 161 9.37 -14.60 6.37
N MET A 162 10.61 -14.20 6.14
CA MET A 162 11.78 -15.06 6.35
C MET A 162 12.06 -15.27 7.84
N GLU A 163 11.87 -14.26 8.67
CA GLU A 163 12.17 -14.32 10.11
C GLU A 163 11.07 -15.02 10.91
N HIS A 164 9.80 -14.80 10.57
CA HIS A 164 8.66 -15.23 11.39
C HIS A 164 7.64 -16.10 10.64
N GLY A 165 7.92 -16.50 9.38
CA GLY A 165 6.91 -17.11 8.50
C GLY A 165 5.76 -16.13 8.26
N ALA A 166 4.55 -16.64 8.06
CA ALA A 166 3.37 -15.79 7.86
C ALA A 166 2.84 -15.20 9.18
N ASN A 167 3.71 -14.67 10.02
CA ASN A 167 3.32 -14.00 11.26
C ASN A 167 3.86 -12.56 11.28
N SER A 168 3.13 -11.67 11.92
CA SER A 168 3.52 -10.26 12.08
C SER A 168 3.34 -9.79 13.52
N SER A 169 4.27 -9.00 14.01
CA SER A 169 4.17 -8.29 15.28
C SER A 169 3.33 -7.02 15.14
N LEU A 170 2.84 -6.50 16.26
CA LEU A 170 2.11 -5.21 16.26
C LEU A 170 3.01 -4.05 15.79
N GLU A 171 4.30 -4.11 16.11
CA GLU A 171 5.27 -3.07 15.73
C GLU A 171 5.47 -3.02 14.21
N GLU A 172 5.63 -4.18 13.57
CA GLU A 172 5.74 -4.29 12.11
C GLU A 172 4.47 -3.78 11.42
N ARG A 173 3.29 -4.21 11.89
CA ARG A 173 2.01 -3.72 11.33
C ARG A 173 1.85 -2.21 11.49
N ARG A 174 2.24 -1.65 12.63
CA ARG A 174 2.21 -0.21 12.87
C ARG A 174 3.18 0.55 11.97
N TRP A 175 4.37 0.00 11.76
CA TRP A 175 5.35 0.59 10.85
C TRP A 175 4.82 0.58 9.41
N MET A 176 4.30 -0.56 8.94
CA MET A 176 3.68 -0.68 7.61
C MET A 176 2.50 0.30 7.43
N ALA A 177 1.68 0.48 8.46
CA ALA A 177 0.58 1.44 8.42
C ALA A 177 1.06 2.89 8.32
N LYS A 178 2.16 3.26 8.99
CA LYS A 178 2.81 4.57 8.86
C LYS A 178 3.25 4.80 7.41
N GLU A 179 3.95 3.83 6.81
CA GLU A 179 4.39 3.92 5.42
C GLU A 179 3.19 4.00 4.44
N ALA A 180 2.11 3.27 4.70
CA ALA A 180 0.89 3.34 3.91
C ALA A 180 0.24 4.74 3.95
N PHE A 181 0.24 5.40 5.09
CA PHE A 181 -0.24 6.78 5.19
C PHE A 181 0.72 7.79 4.55
N ALA A 182 2.04 7.53 4.53
CA ALA A 182 2.98 8.33 3.77
C ALA A 182 2.68 8.26 2.26
N VAL A 183 2.44 7.05 1.72
CA VAL A 183 2.02 6.85 0.33
C VAL A 183 0.71 7.59 0.03
N SER A 184 -0.32 7.39 0.87
CA SER A 184 -1.64 8.01 0.68
C SER A 184 -1.58 9.53 0.71
N SER A 185 -0.86 10.13 1.64
CA SER A 185 -0.76 11.60 1.76
C SER A 185 0.04 12.22 0.62
N HIS A 186 1.10 11.55 0.17
CA HIS A 186 1.86 11.97 -1.00
C HIS A 186 1.00 11.96 -2.26
N TYR A 187 0.28 10.86 -2.49
CA TYR A 187 -0.59 10.69 -3.63
C TYR A 187 -1.68 11.76 -3.72
N ASP A 188 -2.39 12.01 -2.61
CA ASP A 188 -3.41 13.06 -2.56
C ASP A 188 -2.81 14.46 -2.77
N SER A 189 -1.60 14.71 -2.27
CA SER A 189 -0.89 15.97 -2.47
C SER A 189 -0.49 16.18 -3.93
N ALA A 190 -0.04 15.13 -4.61
CA ALA A 190 0.31 15.17 -6.03
C ALA A 190 -0.93 15.45 -6.89
N ILE A 191 -2.07 14.81 -6.61
CA ILE A 191 -3.33 15.06 -7.30
C ILE A 191 -3.81 16.50 -7.07
N PHE A 192 -3.77 16.97 -5.81
CA PHE A 192 -4.13 18.34 -5.50
C PHE A 192 -3.28 19.34 -6.28
N ASN A 193 -1.96 19.17 -6.28
CA ASN A 193 -1.05 20.07 -6.98
C ASN A 193 -1.28 20.09 -8.50
N TYR A 194 -1.70 18.97 -9.09
CA TYR A 194 -2.09 18.94 -10.50
C TYR A 194 -3.30 19.82 -10.78
N PHE A 195 -4.33 19.76 -9.95
CA PHE A 195 -5.53 20.58 -10.10
C PHE A 195 -5.31 22.05 -9.73
N ASP A 196 -4.40 22.35 -8.82
CA ASP A 196 -4.09 23.71 -8.33
C ASP A 196 -2.99 24.43 -9.14
N ALA A 197 -2.48 23.78 -10.20
CA ALA A 197 -1.30 24.25 -10.93
C ALA A 197 -1.43 25.69 -11.50
N GLU A 198 -2.64 26.12 -11.87
CA GLU A 198 -2.90 27.47 -12.41
C GLU A 198 -3.22 28.48 -11.30
N GLU A 199 -3.92 28.06 -10.24
CA GLU A 199 -4.39 28.96 -9.18
C GLU A 199 -3.32 29.21 -8.12
N GLY A 200 -2.53 28.19 -7.77
CA GLY A 200 -1.54 28.28 -6.70
C GLY A 200 -2.14 28.61 -5.34
N SER A 201 -3.35 28.09 -5.07
CA SER A 201 -4.17 28.48 -3.92
C SER A 201 -3.60 28.01 -2.58
N ALA A 202 -2.79 26.93 -2.59
CA ALA A 202 -2.18 26.39 -1.39
C ALA A 202 -0.86 25.65 -1.67
N PHE A 203 0.11 25.79 -0.77
CA PHE A 203 1.34 25.02 -0.82
C PHE A 203 1.15 23.66 -0.11
N ARG A 204 1.28 22.56 -0.87
CA ARG A 204 1.26 21.19 -0.36
C ARG A 204 2.44 20.44 -0.92
N GLN A 205 3.33 20.02 -0.05
CA GLN A 205 4.49 19.21 -0.41
C GLN A 205 4.66 18.07 0.60
N SER A 206 4.98 16.89 0.11
CA SER A 206 5.43 15.77 0.91
C SER A 206 6.82 15.37 0.43
N ALA A 207 7.73 15.12 1.38
CA ALA A 207 9.05 14.60 1.11
C ALA A 207 9.26 13.36 1.98
N ASN A 208 9.43 12.21 1.33
CA ASN A 208 9.60 10.92 2.01
C ASN A 208 11.08 10.61 2.28
N ASP A 209 12.00 11.23 1.54
CA ASP A 209 13.43 11.04 1.70
C ASP A 209 13.96 11.98 2.78
N GLN A 210 14.72 11.42 3.73
CA GLN A 210 15.38 12.16 4.79
C GLN A 210 16.88 11.88 4.72
N LYS A 211 17.68 12.92 4.56
CA LYS A 211 19.14 12.86 4.68
C LYS A 211 19.58 13.53 5.99
N MET A 212 20.29 12.80 6.84
CA MET A 212 20.88 13.40 8.03
C MET A 212 22.13 14.17 7.62
N LEU A 213 22.17 15.46 7.95
CA LEU A 213 23.30 16.34 7.70
C LEU A 213 24.38 16.13 8.77
N ARG A 214 25.61 16.52 8.48
CA ARG A 214 26.74 16.39 9.42
C ARG A 214 26.51 17.06 10.76
N TYR A 215 25.83 18.21 10.77
CA TYR A 215 25.49 18.97 11.97
C TYR A 215 24.29 19.88 11.70
N GLY A 216 23.62 20.30 12.77
CA GLY A 216 22.58 21.33 12.71
C GLY A 216 23.17 22.72 12.86
N GLU A 217 22.33 23.69 13.24
CA GLU A 217 22.76 25.07 13.51
C GLU A 217 23.80 25.14 14.65
N ASN A 218 23.64 24.28 15.64
CA ASN A 218 24.60 24.16 16.74
C ASN A 218 25.25 22.76 16.78
N PRO A 219 26.50 22.59 17.31
CA PRO A 219 27.23 21.32 17.28
C PRO A 219 26.52 20.12 17.92
N HIS A 220 25.62 20.37 18.86
CA HIS A 220 24.86 19.34 19.59
C HIS A 220 23.49 19.03 18.94
N GLN A 221 23.11 19.76 17.90
CA GLN A 221 21.86 19.57 17.20
C GLN A 221 22.06 18.70 15.96
N LYS A 222 21.09 17.85 15.67
CA LYS A 222 21.02 17.12 14.39
C LYS A 222 20.32 18.00 13.36
N GLY A 223 20.88 18.07 12.16
CA GLY A 223 20.26 18.67 11.00
C GLY A 223 19.72 17.59 10.08
N PHE A 224 18.59 17.86 9.43
CA PHE A 224 17.99 16.95 8.44
C PHE A 224 17.55 17.75 7.23
N PHE A 225 17.80 17.19 6.06
CA PHE A 225 17.22 17.64 4.80
C PHE A 225 16.12 16.67 4.38
N TYR A 226 14.99 17.20 3.96
CA TYR A 226 13.88 16.39 3.45
C TYR A 226 13.73 16.64 1.95
N GLY A 227 13.75 15.59 1.16
CA GLY A 227 13.70 15.59 -0.29
C GLY A 227 15.02 15.11 -0.93
N ASN A 228 15.10 15.17 -2.25
CA ASN A 228 16.30 14.79 -2.98
C ASN A 228 17.28 15.98 -3.02
N LEU A 229 18.31 15.94 -2.17
CA LEU A 229 19.31 17.01 -2.06
C LEU A 229 20.08 17.17 -3.37
N GLU A 230 20.45 16.07 -4.00
CA GLU A 230 21.25 16.02 -5.23
C GLU A 230 20.46 16.52 -6.46
N ALA A 231 19.13 16.49 -6.41
CA ALA A 231 18.28 17.09 -7.45
C ALA A 231 18.14 18.62 -7.31
N MET A 232 18.41 19.15 -6.10
CA MET A 232 18.25 20.58 -5.80
C MET A 232 19.56 21.35 -5.78
N PHE A 233 20.69 20.68 -5.43
CA PHE A 233 21.97 21.30 -5.24
C PHE A 233 23.11 20.46 -5.78
N ASP A 234 24.03 21.09 -6.50
CA ASP A 234 25.31 20.51 -6.90
C ASP A 234 26.38 20.89 -5.88
N GLN A 235 26.96 19.91 -5.21
CA GLN A 235 28.09 20.17 -4.31
C GLN A 235 29.37 20.32 -5.14
N ILE A 236 29.83 21.57 -5.30
CA ILE A 236 30.99 21.89 -6.14
C ILE A 236 32.32 21.53 -5.44
N HIS A 237 32.41 21.66 -4.12
CA HIS A 237 33.59 21.32 -3.31
C HIS A 237 33.25 21.22 -1.83
N GLY A 238 34.20 20.74 -1.02
CA GLY A 238 34.01 20.55 0.41
C GLY A 238 33.81 19.09 0.82
N LYS A 239 33.52 18.85 2.11
CA LYS A 239 33.16 17.51 2.60
C LYS A 239 31.68 17.29 2.33
N GLU A 240 31.30 16.05 2.04
CA GLU A 240 29.90 15.66 1.83
C GLU A 240 29.00 16.17 2.97
N ILE A 241 27.87 16.77 2.58
CA ILE A 241 26.90 17.37 3.49
C ILE A 241 26.11 16.28 4.23
#